data_ed898b353382abf2f24acfb8aac39b4a
#
_entry.id   ed898b353382abf2f24acfb8aac39b4a
#
_cell.length_a   1.000
_cell.length_b   1.000
_cell.length_c   1.000
_cell.angle_alpha   90.00
_cell.angle_beta   90.00
_cell.angle_gamma   90.00
#
_symmetry.space_group_name_H-M   'P 1'
#
loop_
_entity.id
_entity.type
_entity.pdbx_description
1 polymer ?
#
loop_
_entity_poly.entity_id
_entity_poly.type
_entity_poly.pdbx_seq_one_letter_code
_entity_poly.pdbx_strand_id
1 'polypeptide(L)'
;MSKKETKYIFVTGGVTSSLGKGIVSASLGLLLKSRGFKVTIQKLDPYINIDPGTLNPYEHGECYVTEDGAETDLDLGHYERFLDSPTSQNNNVTTGKIYQTVIEKERKGDFLGKTVQVIPHITNEIKRRIKMLSKKDYDIIITEIGGTVGDIESLPYIESVRQLQWELGKNNSMVIHLTLLPYLASSGELKTKPSQHSVRQLMESGIQADVLVCRTEHTIPKEQKAKLAQFCNVGLGNVIECIDMDTIYEVPLYLQKQNFDEVVLKELNLQVGKEPNLKDWKTFLKKYKNPKRTVEIALVGKYVSLQDSYKSIAEAFIHAGSDMETEVKVKWVYSGDIEIEGAKELLKDVDGILIAPGFGDRGIEGKIQAARYARENKIPLLGICLGMQIMTIEFARNVLELSKANSMEFDTSTPDPVISLMEEQKNVVDKGGTMRLGAWKCSLKAGSKLAEIYGAKTISERHRHRYEFNSDYKKDFEDKGLVPTGFNPETELVETLEMKDHPFYIGVQYHPEYKSTVATPHPLFKAFISAAVKGK
;
A
#
# COMPACT_ATOMS: atom_id res chain seq x y z
N MET A 1 10.42 36.82 -1.76
CA MET A 1 9.56 36.07 -0.83
C MET A 1 10.46 35.11 -0.07
N SER A 2 10.50 35.16 1.27
CA SER A 2 11.25 34.19 2.07
C SER A 2 10.67 32.80 1.78
N LYS A 3 11.54 31.83 1.54
CA LYS A 3 11.11 30.43 1.32
C LYS A 3 10.32 29.99 2.57
N LYS A 4 9.08 29.56 2.40
CA LYS A 4 8.25 29.05 3.50
C LYS A 4 8.96 27.85 4.12
N GLU A 5 9.17 27.87 5.43
CA GLU A 5 9.88 26.82 6.13
C GLU A 5 8.99 25.59 6.31
N THR A 6 9.47 24.42 5.87
CA THR A 6 8.73 23.15 6.00
C THR A 6 8.62 22.75 7.47
N LYS A 7 7.43 22.35 7.91
CA LYS A 7 7.15 21.82 9.25
C LYS A 7 7.25 20.29 9.28
N TYR A 8 7.69 19.74 10.40
CA TYR A 8 7.89 18.30 10.58
C TYR A 8 7.05 17.77 11.74
N ILE A 9 6.30 16.71 11.47
CA ILE A 9 5.52 15.98 12.47
C ILE A 9 6.12 14.59 12.58
N PHE A 10 6.63 14.22 13.74
CA PHE A 10 7.14 12.89 14.01
C PHE A 10 6.07 12.07 14.72
N VAL A 11 5.70 10.92 14.16
CA VAL A 11 4.70 10.02 14.71
C VAL A 11 5.42 8.80 15.26
N THR A 12 5.38 8.65 16.58
CA THR A 12 5.97 7.51 17.31
C THR A 12 4.88 6.65 17.94
N GLY A 13 5.19 5.42 18.29
CA GLY A 13 4.24 4.55 19.00
C GLY A 13 4.90 3.73 20.09
N GLY A 14 4.13 3.37 21.07
CA GLY A 14 4.60 2.55 22.18
C GLY A 14 3.55 1.57 22.67
N VAL A 15 3.89 0.75 23.65
CA VAL A 15 3.10 -0.36 24.22
C VAL A 15 3.12 -1.61 23.34
N THR A 16 2.72 -1.52 22.07
CA THR A 16 2.67 -2.67 21.15
C THR A 16 2.79 -2.19 19.70
N SER A 17 3.10 -3.13 18.80
CA SER A 17 2.98 -2.94 17.35
C SER A 17 1.51 -2.84 16.92
N SER A 18 1.27 -2.51 15.65
CA SER A 18 -0.07 -2.48 15.04
C SER A 18 -1.09 -1.54 15.72
N LEU A 19 -0.62 -0.47 16.38
CA LEU A 19 -1.47 0.57 16.98
C LEU A 19 -2.22 1.44 15.97
N GLY A 20 -1.87 1.33 14.67
CA GLY A 20 -2.46 2.13 13.61
C GLY A 20 -1.77 3.48 13.40
N LYS A 21 -0.45 3.58 13.64
CA LYS A 21 0.33 4.78 13.31
C LYS A 21 0.12 5.23 11.87
N GLY A 22 0.15 4.28 10.91
CA GLY A 22 -0.07 4.56 9.48
C GLY A 22 -1.41 5.20 9.20
N ILE A 23 -2.48 4.68 9.80
CA ILE A 23 -3.85 5.20 9.61
C ILE A 23 -4.02 6.57 10.27
N VAL A 24 -3.45 6.79 11.46
CA VAL A 24 -3.48 8.11 12.12
C VAL A 24 -2.68 9.13 11.32
N SER A 25 -1.49 8.75 10.82
CA SER A 25 -0.66 9.61 9.94
C SER A 25 -1.38 9.96 8.64
N ALA A 26 -1.99 8.97 7.99
CA ALA A 26 -2.77 9.17 6.76
C ALA A 26 -4.01 10.06 7.01
N SER A 27 -4.71 9.84 8.14
CA SER A 27 -5.87 10.65 8.54
C SER A 27 -5.49 12.10 8.79
N LEU A 28 -4.41 12.34 9.53
CA LEU A 28 -3.88 13.68 9.77
C LEU A 28 -3.46 14.35 8.45
N GLY A 29 -2.75 13.60 7.60
CA GLY A 29 -2.34 14.07 6.27
C GLY A 29 -3.53 14.52 5.42
N LEU A 30 -4.61 13.72 5.39
CA LEU A 30 -5.87 14.07 4.73
C LEU A 30 -6.49 15.36 5.30
N LEU A 31 -6.59 15.47 6.62
CA LEU A 31 -7.18 16.64 7.29
C LEU A 31 -6.41 17.92 6.95
N LEU A 32 -5.07 17.87 7.05
CA LEU A 32 -4.21 19.01 6.73
C LEU A 32 -4.24 19.36 5.24
N LYS A 33 -4.21 18.35 4.34
CA LYS A 33 -4.37 18.56 2.89
C LYS A 33 -5.73 19.20 2.56
N SER A 34 -6.79 18.76 3.23
CA SER A 34 -8.16 19.29 3.05
C SER A 34 -8.32 20.75 3.54
N ARG A 35 -7.38 21.24 4.36
CA ARG A 35 -7.24 22.66 4.73
C ARG A 35 -6.41 23.47 3.73
N GLY A 36 -5.80 22.82 2.73
CA GLY A 36 -5.03 23.45 1.67
C GLY A 36 -3.51 23.42 1.87
N PHE A 37 -2.98 22.68 2.86
CA PHE A 37 -1.55 22.48 3.01
C PHE A 37 -1.02 21.44 2.01
N LYS A 38 0.20 21.62 1.53
CA LYS A 38 0.93 20.61 0.76
C LYS A 38 1.58 19.63 1.74
N VAL A 39 1.03 18.44 1.86
CA VAL A 39 1.44 17.42 2.83
C VAL A 39 1.98 16.18 2.15
N THR A 40 3.03 15.60 2.71
CA THR A 40 3.48 14.25 2.37
C THR A 40 3.78 13.45 3.64
N ILE A 41 3.79 12.13 3.52
CA ILE A 41 4.08 11.22 4.65
C ILE A 41 5.30 10.38 4.29
N GLN A 42 6.19 10.19 5.27
CA GLN A 42 7.37 9.35 5.17
C GLN A 42 7.32 8.25 6.22
N LYS A 43 7.71 7.05 5.84
CA LYS A 43 7.86 5.88 6.72
C LYS A 43 9.34 5.60 6.95
N LEU A 44 9.73 5.41 8.20
CA LEU A 44 11.04 4.91 8.61
C LEU A 44 10.87 3.53 9.21
N ASP A 45 11.38 2.49 8.53
CA ASP A 45 11.24 1.10 8.96
C ASP A 45 12.52 0.59 9.64
N PRO A 46 12.43 0.05 10.88
CA PRO A 46 13.60 -0.32 11.65
C PRO A 46 14.23 -1.66 11.25
N TYR A 47 13.64 -2.42 10.32
CA TYR A 47 14.23 -3.69 9.90
C TYR A 47 15.48 -3.51 9.02
N ILE A 48 16.36 -4.54 9.04
CA ILE A 48 17.67 -4.54 8.34
C ILE A 48 17.53 -4.81 6.83
N ASN A 49 16.40 -5.28 6.35
CA ASN A 49 16.18 -5.47 4.92
C ASN A 49 16.33 -4.12 4.18
N ILE A 50 16.94 -4.16 3.01
CA ILE A 50 17.11 -2.96 2.16
C ILE A 50 15.75 -2.46 1.69
N ASP A 51 14.89 -3.40 1.29
CA ASP A 51 13.50 -3.17 0.92
C ASP A 51 12.67 -4.43 1.21
N PRO A 52 11.31 -4.36 1.16
CA PRO A 52 10.46 -5.51 1.40
C PRO A 52 10.27 -6.43 0.18
N GLY A 53 10.94 -6.18 -0.95
CA GLY A 53 10.73 -6.91 -2.20
C GLY A 53 10.96 -8.41 -2.12
N THR A 54 11.82 -8.86 -1.21
CA THR A 54 12.12 -10.28 -0.98
C THR A 54 11.46 -10.85 0.28
N LEU A 55 10.68 -10.04 1.01
CA LEU A 55 10.02 -10.48 2.22
C LEU A 55 8.81 -11.39 1.92
N ASN A 56 8.53 -12.30 2.85
CA ASN A 56 7.36 -13.16 2.76
C ASN A 56 6.08 -12.34 3.03
N PRO A 57 5.10 -12.32 2.11
CA PRO A 57 3.84 -11.62 2.33
C PRO A 57 3.05 -12.06 3.57
N TYR A 58 3.25 -13.29 4.05
CA TYR A 58 2.64 -13.75 5.31
C TYR A 58 3.21 -13.08 6.57
N GLU A 59 4.41 -12.48 6.49
CA GLU A 59 5.04 -11.81 7.64
C GLU A 59 4.85 -10.29 7.59
N HIS A 60 4.83 -9.70 6.38
CA HIS A 60 4.87 -8.25 6.20
C HIS A 60 3.68 -7.67 5.42
N GLY A 61 2.76 -8.52 4.93
CA GLY A 61 1.71 -8.10 4.02
C GLY A 61 2.24 -7.87 2.59
N GLU A 62 1.51 -7.10 1.80
CA GLU A 62 1.90 -6.81 0.42
C GLU A 62 3.14 -5.91 0.35
N CYS A 63 3.97 -6.14 -0.67
CA CYS A 63 4.99 -5.20 -1.06
C CYS A 63 4.38 -4.15 -1.99
N TYR A 64 4.28 -2.90 -1.52
CA TYR A 64 3.73 -1.79 -2.29
C TYR A 64 4.79 -1.14 -3.18
N VAL A 65 4.45 -0.81 -4.43
CA VAL A 65 5.39 -0.21 -5.38
C VAL A 65 5.00 1.23 -5.69
N THR A 66 5.96 2.14 -5.54
CA THR A 66 5.79 3.57 -5.84
C THR A 66 5.87 3.87 -7.34
N GLU A 67 5.49 5.10 -7.76
CA GLU A 67 5.61 5.54 -9.17
C GLU A 67 7.04 5.42 -9.71
N ASP A 68 8.04 5.74 -8.91
CA ASP A 68 9.46 5.71 -9.25
C ASP A 68 10.14 4.34 -9.02
N GLY A 69 9.34 3.29 -8.77
CA GLY A 69 9.80 1.90 -8.74
C GLY A 69 10.41 1.44 -7.42
N ALA A 70 10.20 2.13 -6.32
CA ALA A 70 10.63 1.62 -5.03
C ALA A 70 9.65 0.54 -4.52
N GLU A 71 10.19 -0.59 -4.09
CA GLU A 71 9.48 -1.58 -3.28
C GLU A 71 9.45 -1.09 -1.83
N THR A 72 8.25 -1.02 -1.25
CA THR A 72 8.01 -0.35 0.03
C THR A 72 7.00 -1.10 0.90
N ASP A 73 6.93 -0.69 2.17
CA ASP A 73 5.92 -1.17 3.11
C ASP A 73 4.50 -0.82 2.67
N LEU A 74 3.52 -1.65 3.05
CA LEU A 74 2.10 -1.49 2.70
C LEU A 74 1.47 -0.19 3.20
N ASP A 75 2.04 0.43 4.25
CA ASP A 75 1.55 1.70 4.79
C ASP A 75 1.61 2.84 3.76
N LEU A 76 2.56 2.80 2.80
CA LEU A 76 2.61 3.79 1.72
C LEU A 76 1.34 3.75 0.86
N GLY A 77 0.75 2.57 0.68
CA GLY A 77 -0.55 2.44 0.05
C GLY A 77 -1.65 3.20 0.82
N HIS A 78 -1.67 3.13 2.15
CA HIS A 78 -2.61 3.92 2.96
C HIS A 78 -2.38 5.42 2.78
N TYR A 79 -1.11 5.86 2.76
CA TYR A 79 -0.81 7.29 2.56
C TYR A 79 -1.32 7.79 1.20
N GLU A 80 -1.07 7.06 0.12
CA GLU A 80 -1.56 7.43 -1.21
C GLU A 80 -3.08 7.40 -1.31
N ARG A 81 -3.73 6.37 -0.77
CA ARG A 81 -5.20 6.24 -0.78
C ARG A 81 -5.92 7.37 -0.04
N PHE A 82 -5.34 7.84 1.07
CA PHE A 82 -5.92 8.93 1.86
C PHE A 82 -5.59 10.31 1.29
N LEU A 83 -4.35 10.52 0.85
CA LEU A 83 -3.90 11.81 0.34
C LEU A 83 -4.20 12.03 -1.14
N ASP A 84 -4.59 11.00 -1.89
CA ASP A 84 -4.71 11.05 -3.34
C ASP A 84 -3.51 11.76 -3.97
N SER A 85 -2.33 11.27 -3.64
CA SER A 85 -1.04 11.83 -4.08
C SER A 85 0.02 10.73 -4.09
N PRO A 86 0.78 10.59 -5.18
CA PRO A 86 1.79 9.54 -5.29
C PRO A 86 2.94 9.77 -4.31
N THR A 87 3.48 8.69 -3.80
CA THR A 87 4.73 8.65 -3.05
C THR A 87 5.91 8.29 -3.95
N SER A 88 7.12 8.37 -3.41
CA SER A 88 8.37 8.09 -4.08
C SER A 88 9.32 7.31 -3.16
N GLN A 89 10.43 6.82 -3.69
CA GLN A 89 11.49 6.16 -2.90
C GLN A 89 11.95 6.94 -1.67
N ASN A 90 11.78 8.27 -1.66
CA ASN A 90 12.13 9.10 -0.50
C ASN A 90 11.09 9.05 0.62
N ASN A 91 9.92 8.48 0.36
CA ASN A 91 8.87 8.34 1.34
C ASN A 91 8.99 7.06 2.18
N ASN A 92 9.85 6.12 1.79
CA ASN A 92 10.15 4.93 2.58
C ASN A 92 11.65 4.73 2.76
N VAL A 93 12.10 4.65 3.99
CA VAL A 93 13.52 4.50 4.35
C VAL A 93 13.67 3.39 5.38
N THR A 94 14.42 2.35 5.04
CA THR A 94 14.71 1.22 5.92
C THR A 94 16.06 1.40 6.62
N THR A 95 16.25 0.74 7.75
CA THR A 95 17.56 0.64 8.41
C THR A 95 18.61 0.07 7.45
N GLY A 96 18.25 -0.95 6.67
CA GLY A 96 19.16 -1.55 5.67
C GLY A 96 19.71 -0.52 4.68
N LYS A 97 18.85 0.30 4.07
CA LYS A 97 19.27 1.38 3.15
C LYS A 97 20.19 2.41 3.81
N ILE A 98 19.94 2.72 5.07
CA ILE A 98 20.77 3.69 5.82
C ILE A 98 22.16 3.11 6.07
N TYR A 99 22.23 1.90 6.64
CA TYR A 99 23.49 1.25 6.95
C TYR A 99 24.30 0.96 5.69
N GLN A 100 23.67 0.44 4.63
CA GLN A 100 24.33 0.23 3.34
C GLN A 100 24.97 1.52 2.83
N THR A 101 24.24 2.64 2.83
CA THR A 101 24.74 3.95 2.38
C THR A 101 25.95 4.39 3.19
N VAL A 102 25.94 4.19 4.51
CA VAL A 102 27.07 4.60 5.37
C VAL A 102 28.27 3.68 5.18
N ILE A 103 28.06 2.37 5.06
CA ILE A 103 29.12 1.37 4.79
C ILE A 103 29.77 1.64 3.41
N GLU A 104 28.97 1.89 2.38
CA GLU A 104 29.49 2.23 1.05
C GLU A 104 30.34 3.50 1.05
N LYS A 105 29.95 4.54 1.80
CA LYS A 105 30.75 5.75 1.98
C LYS A 105 32.05 5.48 2.72
N GLU A 106 32.00 4.62 3.75
CA GLU A 106 33.20 4.20 4.48
C GLU A 106 34.17 3.49 3.54
N ARG A 107 33.68 2.51 2.76
CA ARG A 107 34.51 1.77 1.77
C ARG A 107 35.10 2.67 0.68
N LYS A 108 34.41 3.77 0.31
CA LYS A 108 34.92 4.78 -0.64
C LYS A 108 35.91 5.75 -0.02
N GLY A 109 36.10 5.75 1.30
CA GLY A 109 36.99 6.65 2.01
C GLY A 109 36.42 8.04 2.29
N ASP A 110 35.10 8.24 2.15
CA ASP A 110 34.45 9.56 2.33
C ASP A 110 34.60 10.11 3.75
N PHE A 111 34.90 9.26 4.74
CA PHE A 111 35.09 9.67 6.13
C PHE A 111 36.55 10.01 6.49
N LEU A 112 37.48 9.97 5.52
CA LEU A 112 38.86 10.41 5.67
C LEU A 112 39.58 9.77 6.88
N GLY A 113 39.38 8.46 7.09
CA GLY A 113 40.04 7.70 8.16
C GLY A 113 39.42 7.87 9.56
N LYS A 114 38.31 8.58 9.69
CA LYS A 114 37.59 8.69 10.97
C LYS A 114 36.92 7.38 11.34
N THR A 115 36.82 7.11 12.64
CA THR A 115 35.99 6.00 13.15
C THR A 115 34.51 6.29 12.86
N VAL A 116 33.84 5.39 12.13
CA VAL A 116 32.43 5.50 11.79
C VAL A 116 31.60 4.83 12.90
N GLN A 117 30.62 5.58 13.44
CA GLN A 117 29.80 5.17 14.59
C GLN A 117 28.32 5.44 14.31
N VAL A 118 27.43 4.86 15.11
CA VAL A 118 25.98 5.14 15.00
C VAL A 118 25.72 6.63 15.14
N ILE A 119 26.31 7.27 16.18
CA ILE A 119 26.32 8.71 16.35
C ILE A 119 27.73 9.22 16.04
N PRO A 120 27.95 10.12 15.08
CA PRO A 120 26.91 10.86 14.33
C PRO A 120 26.58 10.30 12.94
N HIS A 121 27.23 9.23 12.44
CA HIS A 121 27.20 8.90 11.01
C HIS A 121 25.85 8.32 10.56
N ILE A 122 25.30 7.34 11.29
CA ILE A 122 23.98 6.77 11.03
C ILE A 122 22.89 7.81 11.29
N THR A 123 22.95 8.51 12.42
CA THR A 123 21.96 9.55 12.76
C THR A 123 21.95 10.71 11.76
N ASN A 124 23.11 11.11 11.24
CA ASN A 124 23.18 12.14 10.20
C ASN A 124 22.59 11.66 8.87
N GLU A 125 22.79 10.40 8.50
CA GLU A 125 22.16 9.83 7.29
C GLU A 125 20.64 9.76 7.45
N ILE A 126 20.12 9.34 8.62
CA ILE A 126 18.68 9.35 8.92
C ILE A 126 18.12 10.77 8.79
N LYS A 127 18.73 11.75 9.45
CA LYS A 127 18.32 13.17 9.38
C LYS A 127 18.37 13.70 7.94
N ARG A 128 19.38 13.33 7.17
CA ARG A 128 19.49 13.67 5.74
C ARG A 128 18.30 13.12 4.94
N ARG A 129 17.93 11.85 5.17
CA ARG A 129 16.79 11.21 4.51
C ARG A 129 15.46 11.88 4.88
N ILE A 130 15.25 12.21 6.13
CA ILE A 130 14.06 12.95 6.58
C ILE A 130 13.96 14.30 5.84
N LYS A 131 15.06 15.04 5.74
CA LYS A 131 15.10 16.35 5.09
C LYS A 131 14.99 16.30 3.56
N MET A 132 15.15 15.15 2.90
CA MET A 132 15.11 15.08 1.42
C MET A 132 13.78 15.54 0.83
N LEU A 133 12.68 15.23 1.48
CA LEU A 133 11.34 15.60 1.02
C LEU A 133 11.09 17.12 1.07
N SER A 134 11.74 17.86 1.96
CA SER A 134 11.58 19.33 2.04
C SER A 134 12.11 20.09 0.81
N LYS A 135 12.84 19.40 -0.07
CA LYS A 135 13.27 19.95 -1.36
C LYS A 135 12.13 20.02 -2.39
N LYS A 136 11.01 19.35 -2.14
CA LYS A 136 9.85 19.21 -3.05
C LYS A 136 8.69 20.17 -2.73
N ASP A 137 8.91 21.29 -2.05
CA ASP A 137 7.91 22.33 -1.76
C ASP A 137 6.68 21.84 -0.96
N TYR A 138 6.91 20.96 0.03
CA TYR A 138 5.89 20.59 1.01
C TYR A 138 5.85 21.58 2.17
N ASP A 139 4.64 21.91 2.62
CA ASP A 139 4.42 22.73 3.81
C ASP A 139 4.66 21.91 5.08
N ILE A 140 4.19 20.65 5.07
CA ILE A 140 4.23 19.74 6.22
C ILE A 140 4.70 18.35 5.76
N ILE A 141 5.67 17.80 6.47
CA ILE A 141 6.13 16.41 6.32
C ILE A 141 5.76 15.66 7.60
N ILE A 142 4.97 14.61 7.47
CA ILE A 142 4.67 13.67 8.56
C ILE A 142 5.64 12.49 8.42
N THR A 143 6.48 12.26 9.43
CA THR A 143 7.42 11.14 9.45
C THR A 143 6.97 10.12 10.49
N GLU A 144 6.50 8.97 10.02
CA GLU A 144 6.13 7.84 10.87
C GLU A 144 7.37 7.03 11.22
N ILE A 145 7.61 6.85 12.52
CA ILE A 145 8.69 6.01 13.02
C ILE A 145 8.14 4.59 13.23
N GLY A 146 8.66 3.64 12.45
CA GLY A 146 8.34 2.23 12.59
C GLY A 146 8.84 1.63 13.92
N GLY A 147 8.28 0.48 14.29
CA GLY A 147 8.59 -0.18 15.56
C GLY A 147 7.92 0.48 16.77
N THR A 148 8.36 0.06 17.94
CA THR A 148 7.86 0.51 19.25
C THR A 148 8.96 1.28 19.98
N VAL A 149 8.60 2.39 20.62
CA VAL A 149 9.55 3.13 21.47
C VAL A 149 10.07 2.21 22.58
N GLY A 150 11.40 2.07 22.64
CA GLY A 150 12.10 1.17 23.55
C GLY A 150 12.69 -0.07 22.89
N ASP A 151 12.25 -0.40 21.68
CA ASP A 151 12.88 -1.46 20.89
C ASP A 151 14.27 -1.03 20.43
N ILE A 152 15.23 -1.94 20.47
CA ILE A 152 16.65 -1.66 20.14
C ILE A 152 16.79 -1.12 18.72
N GLU A 153 16.08 -1.70 17.78
CA GLU A 153 16.10 -1.35 16.37
C GLU A 153 15.56 0.06 16.07
N SER A 154 14.71 0.60 16.96
CA SER A 154 14.13 1.95 16.81
C SER A 154 15.03 3.04 17.37
N LEU A 155 16.01 2.72 18.24
CA LEU A 155 16.84 3.69 18.94
C LEU A 155 17.57 4.69 18.03
N PRO A 156 18.20 4.30 16.90
CA PRO A 156 18.87 5.25 16.00
C PRO A 156 17.89 6.28 15.40
N TYR A 157 16.64 5.87 15.14
CA TYR A 157 15.60 6.78 14.65
C TYR A 157 15.15 7.75 15.72
N ILE A 158 14.87 7.26 16.93
CA ILE A 158 14.46 8.09 18.06
C ILE A 158 15.54 9.13 18.39
N GLU A 159 16.82 8.71 18.44
CA GLU A 159 17.94 9.63 18.63
C GLU A 159 18.06 10.67 17.50
N SER A 160 17.82 10.25 16.25
CA SER A 160 17.83 11.16 15.10
C SER A 160 16.70 12.19 15.17
N VAL A 161 15.51 11.79 15.61
CA VAL A 161 14.37 12.69 15.84
C VAL A 161 14.70 13.69 16.94
N ARG A 162 15.26 13.24 18.06
CA ARG A 162 15.70 14.11 19.17
C ARG A 162 16.69 15.19 18.70
N GLN A 163 17.71 14.78 17.93
CA GLN A 163 18.67 15.72 17.35
C GLN A 163 18.01 16.68 16.36
N LEU A 164 17.13 16.15 15.52
CA LEU A 164 16.47 16.94 14.48
C LEU A 164 15.51 17.98 15.06
N GLN A 165 14.77 17.63 16.13
CA GLN A 165 13.93 18.59 16.87
C GLN A 165 14.77 19.76 17.42
N TRP A 166 15.96 19.47 17.95
CA TRP A 166 16.89 20.50 18.42
C TRP A 166 17.35 21.41 17.26
N GLU A 167 17.71 20.82 16.11
CA GLU A 167 18.15 21.57 14.93
C GLU A 167 17.05 22.45 14.32
N LEU A 168 15.81 21.96 14.28
CA LEU A 168 14.66 22.64 13.67
C LEU A 168 14.02 23.66 14.60
N GLY A 169 14.14 23.47 15.91
CA GLY A 169 13.46 24.26 16.92
C GLY A 169 11.98 23.93 17.10
N LYS A 170 11.42 24.33 18.24
CA LYS A 170 10.04 23.99 18.65
C LYS A 170 8.94 24.43 17.70
N ASN A 171 9.18 25.52 16.96
CA ASN A 171 8.16 26.04 16.04
C ASN A 171 8.08 25.28 14.72
N ASN A 172 9.05 24.42 14.42
CA ASN A 172 9.17 23.75 13.12
C ASN A 172 9.07 22.24 13.22
N SER A 173 8.95 21.70 14.42
CA SER A 173 8.79 20.27 14.65
C SER A 173 7.95 19.97 15.88
N MET A 174 7.20 18.86 15.82
CA MET A 174 6.43 18.33 16.92
C MET A 174 6.43 16.81 16.93
N VAL A 175 6.08 16.19 18.05
CA VAL A 175 5.94 14.75 18.21
C VAL A 175 4.53 14.37 18.61
N ILE A 176 3.94 13.48 17.86
CA ILE A 176 2.70 12.79 18.19
C ILE A 176 3.08 11.38 18.66
N HIS A 177 2.64 11.00 19.85
CA HIS A 177 2.88 9.67 20.38
C HIS A 177 1.59 8.86 20.48
N LEU A 178 1.55 7.73 19.76
CA LEU A 178 0.44 6.78 19.83
C LEU A 178 0.68 5.79 20.97
N THR A 179 -0.37 5.49 21.71
CA THR A 179 -0.35 4.55 22.82
C THR A 179 -1.66 3.78 22.92
N LEU A 180 -1.66 2.70 23.70
CA LEU A 180 -2.83 1.85 23.94
C LEU A 180 -3.38 2.07 25.34
N LEU A 181 -4.70 2.27 25.44
CA LEU A 181 -5.46 2.17 26.66
C LEU A 181 -6.29 0.88 26.64
N PRO A 182 -5.77 -0.22 27.18
CA PRO A 182 -6.52 -1.46 27.19
C PRO A 182 -7.72 -1.38 28.14
N TYR A 183 -8.84 -1.95 27.69
CA TYR A 183 -10.00 -2.17 28.54
C TYR A 183 -9.90 -3.53 29.22
N LEU A 184 -10.00 -3.55 30.54
CA LEU A 184 -10.04 -4.79 31.29
C LEU A 184 -11.49 -5.14 31.64
N ALA A 185 -12.07 -6.09 30.92
CA ALA A 185 -13.45 -6.53 31.12
C ALA A 185 -13.73 -6.99 32.54
N SER A 186 -12.74 -7.60 33.20
CA SER A 186 -12.86 -8.07 34.60
C SER A 186 -13.06 -6.95 35.64
N SER A 187 -12.53 -5.74 35.38
CA SER A 187 -12.69 -4.57 36.24
C SER A 187 -13.60 -3.49 35.66
N GLY A 188 -14.06 -3.66 34.41
CA GLY A 188 -14.94 -2.71 33.71
C GLY A 188 -14.30 -1.33 33.47
N GLU A 189 -12.97 -1.24 33.32
CA GLU A 189 -12.30 0.05 33.21
C GLU A 189 -11.12 0.06 32.24
N LEU A 190 -10.85 1.25 31.68
CA LEU A 190 -9.65 1.53 30.87
C LEU A 190 -8.43 1.71 31.78
N LYS A 191 -7.30 1.12 31.42
CA LYS A 191 -6.05 1.20 32.17
C LYS A 191 -5.08 2.19 31.54
N THR A 192 -4.73 3.25 32.25
CA THR A 192 -3.81 4.31 31.80
C THR A 192 -2.33 4.00 32.02
N LYS A 193 -1.99 2.99 32.84
CA LYS A 193 -0.60 2.64 33.16
C LYS A 193 0.27 2.31 31.94
N PRO A 194 -0.17 1.48 30.98
CA PRO A 194 0.66 1.19 29.79
C PRO A 194 1.03 2.46 29.03
N SER A 195 0.09 3.38 28.84
CA SER A 195 0.34 4.67 28.18
C SER A 195 1.33 5.54 28.96
N GLN A 196 1.21 5.61 30.29
CA GLN A 196 2.14 6.37 31.13
C GLN A 196 3.56 5.82 31.03
N HIS A 197 3.73 4.48 31.01
CA HIS A 197 5.05 3.85 30.85
C HIS A 197 5.62 4.12 29.46
N SER A 198 4.80 4.01 28.42
CA SER A 198 5.23 4.28 27.04
C SER A 198 5.72 5.72 26.86
N VAL A 199 4.97 6.70 27.35
CA VAL A 199 5.41 8.11 27.30
C VAL A 199 6.67 8.33 28.13
N ARG A 200 6.77 7.72 29.32
CA ARG A 200 7.98 7.81 30.14
C ARG A 200 9.21 7.28 29.38
N GLN A 201 9.10 6.16 28.69
CA GLN A 201 10.18 5.59 27.90
C GLN A 201 10.62 6.51 26.73
N LEU A 202 9.65 7.20 26.10
CA LEU A 202 9.95 8.24 25.11
C LEU A 202 10.70 9.42 25.76
N MET A 203 10.27 9.86 26.95
CA MET A 203 10.94 10.93 27.70
C MET A 203 12.36 10.54 28.14
N GLU A 204 12.58 9.30 28.54
CA GLU A 204 13.91 8.76 28.87
C GLU A 204 14.85 8.80 27.67
N SER A 205 14.31 8.73 26.45
CA SER A 205 15.05 8.93 25.19
C SER A 205 15.26 10.43 24.84
N GLY A 206 14.85 11.36 25.72
CA GLY A 206 15.01 12.80 25.54
C GLY A 206 13.98 13.45 24.62
N ILE A 207 12.84 12.82 24.37
CA ILE A 207 11.75 13.37 23.56
C ILE A 207 10.50 13.53 24.42
N GLN A 208 9.91 14.73 24.38
CA GLN A 208 8.59 15.01 24.95
C GLN A 208 7.55 14.95 23.84
N ALA A 209 6.48 14.18 24.03
CA ALA A 209 5.33 14.22 23.13
C ALA A 209 4.58 15.56 23.28
N ASP A 210 4.17 16.15 22.17
CA ASP A 210 3.32 17.36 22.13
C ASP A 210 1.84 16.97 22.11
N VAL A 211 1.52 15.84 21.46
CA VAL A 211 0.17 15.28 21.37
C VAL A 211 0.21 13.78 21.67
N LEU A 212 -0.74 13.33 22.48
CA LEU A 212 -0.95 11.92 22.78
C LEU A 212 -2.20 11.41 22.05
N VAL A 213 -2.04 10.42 21.18
CA VAL A 213 -3.16 9.71 20.55
C VAL A 213 -3.34 8.36 21.23
N CYS A 214 -4.48 8.19 21.87
CA CYS A 214 -4.79 7.01 22.68
C CYS A 214 -5.72 6.06 21.92
N ARG A 215 -5.19 4.95 21.42
CA ARG A 215 -6.02 3.87 20.89
C ARG A 215 -6.75 3.15 22.02
N THR A 216 -8.03 2.88 21.82
CA THR A 216 -8.89 2.31 22.86
C THR A 216 -10.15 1.69 22.22
N GLU A 217 -10.77 0.73 22.88
CA GLU A 217 -12.06 0.15 22.48
C GLU A 217 -13.25 1.03 22.91
N HIS A 218 -13.07 1.85 23.95
CA HIS A 218 -14.14 2.64 24.56
C HIS A 218 -13.76 4.12 24.69
N THR A 219 -14.76 5.00 24.73
CA THR A 219 -14.56 6.44 24.97
C THR A 219 -13.84 6.67 26.31
N ILE A 220 -12.84 7.55 26.30
CA ILE A 220 -12.03 7.87 27.48
C ILE A 220 -12.77 8.89 28.37
N PRO A 221 -13.09 8.55 29.63
CA PRO A 221 -13.69 9.50 30.57
C PRO A 221 -12.82 10.75 30.78
N LYS A 222 -13.45 11.90 30.98
CA LYS A 222 -12.77 13.20 31.20
C LYS A 222 -11.70 13.15 32.26
N GLU A 223 -11.98 12.47 33.37
CA GLU A 223 -11.03 12.30 34.47
C GLU A 223 -9.78 11.51 34.07
N GLN A 224 -9.97 10.48 33.25
CA GLN A 224 -8.84 9.71 32.72
C GLN A 224 -8.04 10.50 31.67
N LYS A 225 -8.69 11.32 30.83
CA LYS A 225 -7.98 12.27 29.94
C LYS A 225 -7.14 13.26 30.75
N ALA A 226 -7.70 13.83 31.85
CA ALA A 226 -6.98 14.74 32.72
C ALA A 226 -5.79 14.06 33.42
N LYS A 227 -5.97 12.83 33.86
CA LYS A 227 -4.89 12.00 34.43
C LYS A 227 -3.77 11.74 33.41
N LEU A 228 -4.12 11.36 32.17
CA LEU A 228 -3.13 11.16 31.10
C LEU A 228 -2.39 12.46 30.80
N ALA A 229 -3.10 13.58 30.65
CA ALA A 229 -2.51 14.88 30.39
C ALA A 229 -1.46 15.24 31.45
N GLN A 230 -1.79 15.05 32.72
CA GLN A 230 -0.90 15.33 33.86
C GLN A 230 0.35 14.41 33.86
N PHE A 231 0.14 13.09 33.73
CA PHE A 231 1.24 12.11 33.83
C PHE A 231 2.15 12.12 32.58
N CYS A 232 1.61 12.52 31.43
CA CYS A 232 2.35 12.54 30.15
C CYS A 232 2.87 13.93 29.79
N ASN A 233 2.65 14.94 30.65
CA ASN A 233 3.07 16.34 30.44
C ASN A 233 2.57 16.91 29.10
N VAL A 234 1.32 16.63 28.74
CA VAL A 234 0.66 17.19 27.55
C VAL A 234 -0.55 18.03 27.96
N GLY A 235 -0.94 18.99 27.12
CA GLY A 235 -2.17 19.74 27.35
C GLY A 235 -3.40 18.82 27.38
N LEU A 236 -4.44 19.18 28.15
CA LEU A 236 -5.67 18.37 28.19
C LEU A 236 -6.31 18.23 26.81
N GLY A 237 -6.28 19.29 25.99
CA GLY A 237 -6.77 19.27 24.62
C GLY A 237 -5.90 18.48 23.64
N ASN A 238 -4.68 18.11 24.06
CA ASN A 238 -3.73 17.35 23.25
C ASN A 238 -3.82 15.82 23.53
N VAL A 239 -4.76 15.39 24.38
CA VAL A 239 -5.10 13.97 24.58
C VAL A 239 -6.26 13.61 23.65
N ILE A 240 -5.91 13.01 22.53
CA ILE A 240 -6.84 12.62 21.46
C ILE A 240 -7.16 11.13 21.63
N GLU A 241 -8.43 10.77 21.60
CA GLU A 241 -8.84 9.36 21.58
C GLU A 241 -8.99 8.86 20.13
N CYS A 242 -8.63 7.62 19.91
CA CYS A 242 -8.83 6.91 18.65
C CYS A 242 -9.47 5.57 18.95
N ILE A 243 -10.81 5.52 18.91
CA ILE A 243 -11.57 4.29 19.17
C ILE A 243 -11.55 3.39 17.94
N ASP A 244 -11.77 2.10 18.18
CA ASP A 244 -11.91 1.13 17.09
C ASP A 244 -13.16 1.45 16.24
N MET A 245 -13.01 1.43 14.94
CA MET A 245 -14.03 1.77 13.95
C MET A 245 -14.32 0.60 13.03
N ASP A 246 -15.53 0.54 12.49
CA ASP A 246 -15.93 -0.49 11.52
C ASP A 246 -15.08 -0.43 10.23
N THR A 247 -14.59 0.74 9.90
CA THR A 247 -13.69 0.96 8.76
C THR A 247 -12.67 2.05 9.03
N ILE A 248 -11.46 1.87 8.48
CA ILE A 248 -10.38 2.87 8.57
C ILE A 248 -10.77 4.24 7.99
N TYR A 249 -11.74 4.28 7.10
CA TYR A 249 -12.24 5.50 6.45
C TYR A 249 -13.09 6.40 7.36
N GLU A 250 -13.50 5.92 8.54
CA GLU A 250 -14.16 6.74 9.57
C GLU A 250 -13.17 7.50 10.44
N VAL A 251 -11.95 7.00 10.56
CA VAL A 251 -10.92 7.55 11.45
C VAL A 251 -10.67 9.05 11.22
N PRO A 252 -10.50 9.55 9.97
CA PRO A 252 -10.31 10.97 9.75
C PRO A 252 -11.44 11.85 10.29
N LEU A 253 -12.70 11.41 10.12
CA LEU A 253 -13.87 12.15 10.59
C LEU A 253 -13.97 12.12 12.12
N TYR A 254 -13.58 11.03 12.75
CA TYR A 254 -13.57 10.92 14.20
C TYR A 254 -12.48 11.80 14.83
N LEU A 255 -11.29 11.82 14.24
CA LEU A 255 -10.21 12.69 14.69
C LEU A 255 -10.53 14.18 14.46
N GLN A 256 -11.17 14.52 13.33
CA GLN A 256 -11.61 15.88 13.03
C GLN A 256 -12.63 16.40 14.06
N LYS A 257 -13.56 15.55 14.53
CA LYS A 257 -14.53 15.92 15.58
C LYS A 257 -13.87 16.31 16.91
N GLN A 258 -12.63 15.87 17.14
CA GLN A 258 -11.83 16.23 18.31
C GLN A 258 -10.88 17.39 18.04
N ASN A 259 -10.99 18.05 16.88
CA ASN A 259 -10.12 19.15 16.42
C ASN A 259 -8.63 18.76 16.35
N PHE A 260 -8.32 17.48 16.03
CA PHE A 260 -6.95 16.98 16.04
C PHE A 260 -6.04 17.77 15.10
N ASP A 261 -6.50 18.10 13.91
CA ASP A 261 -5.79 18.93 12.94
C ASP A 261 -5.56 20.37 13.44
N GLU A 262 -6.52 20.97 14.17
CA GLU A 262 -6.33 22.29 14.78
C GLU A 262 -5.31 22.27 15.92
N VAL A 263 -5.33 21.21 16.74
CA VAL A 263 -4.33 21.01 17.80
C VAL A 263 -2.94 20.97 17.17
N VAL A 264 -2.76 20.17 16.13
CA VAL A 264 -1.48 20.06 15.41
C VAL A 264 -1.04 21.38 14.79
N LEU A 265 -1.95 22.13 14.15
CA LEU A 265 -1.61 23.44 13.58
C LEU A 265 -1.20 24.46 14.66
N LYS A 266 -1.86 24.46 15.80
CA LYS A 266 -1.53 25.33 16.95
C LYS A 266 -0.14 25.00 17.51
N GLU A 267 0.18 23.71 17.69
CA GLU A 267 1.51 23.28 18.16
C GLU A 267 2.65 23.69 17.21
N LEU A 268 2.38 23.69 15.90
CA LEU A 268 3.32 24.12 14.87
C LEU A 268 3.32 25.65 14.61
N ASN A 269 2.57 26.43 15.39
CA ASN A 269 2.36 27.87 15.19
C ASN A 269 1.91 28.22 13.76
N LEU A 270 1.04 27.37 13.20
CA LEU A 270 0.40 27.61 11.92
C LEU A 270 -1.02 28.16 12.13
N GLN A 271 -1.47 28.99 11.18
CA GLN A 271 -2.84 29.48 11.22
C GLN A 271 -3.81 28.33 10.95
N VAL A 272 -4.84 28.19 11.80
CA VAL A 272 -5.86 27.16 11.65
C VAL A 272 -6.67 27.36 10.36
N GLY A 273 -6.92 28.60 9.95
CA GLY A 273 -7.55 28.93 8.68
C GLY A 273 -8.98 28.37 8.53
N LYS A 274 -9.32 27.90 7.33
CA LYS A 274 -10.63 27.33 7.02
C LYS A 274 -10.75 25.88 7.52
N GLU A 275 -11.99 25.47 7.81
CA GLU A 275 -12.33 24.07 8.09
C GLU A 275 -11.89 23.14 6.94
N PRO A 276 -11.52 21.87 7.25
CA PRO A 276 -11.14 20.91 6.21
C PRO A 276 -12.32 20.58 5.32
N ASN A 277 -12.14 20.66 4.00
CA ASN A 277 -13.16 20.26 3.05
C ASN A 277 -13.18 18.72 2.88
N LEU A 278 -14.05 18.06 3.61
CA LEU A 278 -14.22 16.60 3.61
C LEU A 278 -15.48 16.13 2.89
N LYS A 279 -16.05 16.95 1.99
CA LYS A 279 -17.32 16.65 1.30
C LYS A 279 -17.25 15.33 0.52
N ASP A 280 -16.21 15.15 -0.27
CA ASP A 280 -16.05 13.95 -1.13
C ASP A 280 -15.80 12.72 -0.27
N TRP A 281 -14.99 12.82 0.78
CA TRP A 281 -14.77 11.77 1.75
C TRP A 281 -16.05 11.32 2.46
N LYS A 282 -16.87 12.28 2.91
CA LYS A 282 -18.17 12.00 3.52
C LYS A 282 -19.14 11.33 2.53
N THR A 283 -19.10 11.75 1.26
CA THR A 283 -19.92 11.17 0.19
C THR A 283 -19.51 9.72 -0.08
N PHE A 284 -18.21 9.45 -0.19
CA PHE A 284 -17.66 8.11 -0.30
C PHE A 284 -18.12 7.22 0.86
N LEU A 285 -17.92 7.66 2.10
CA LEU A 285 -18.27 6.89 3.28
C LEU A 285 -19.79 6.61 3.37
N LYS A 286 -20.62 7.58 2.96
CA LYS A 286 -22.08 7.38 2.88
C LYS A 286 -22.44 6.27 1.89
N LYS A 287 -21.84 6.26 0.70
CA LYS A 287 -22.04 5.23 -0.31
C LYS A 287 -21.54 3.88 0.17
N TYR A 288 -20.36 3.83 0.78
CA TYR A 288 -19.75 2.61 1.35
C TYR A 288 -20.66 1.96 2.38
N LYS A 289 -21.22 2.74 3.31
CA LYS A 289 -22.11 2.21 4.38
C LYS A 289 -23.54 1.88 3.91
N ASN A 290 -23.95 2.36 2.75
CA ASN A 290 -25.31 2.16 2.23
C ASN A 290 -25.29 1.65 0.78
N PRO A 291 -24.72 0.47 0.53
CA PRO A 291 -24.69 -0.12 -0.81
C PRO A 291 -26.13 -0.48 -1.25
N LYS A 292 -26.40 -0.33 -2.55
CA LYS A 292 -27.72 -0.67 -3.13
C LYS A 292 -27.78 -2.13 -3.65
N ARG A 293 -26.64 -2.73 -3.82
CA ARG A 293 -26.49 -4.11 -4.34
C ARG A 293 -25.22 -4.75 -3.79
N THR A 294 -25.12 -6.04 -3.93
CA THR A 294 -23.96 -6.83 -3.49
C THR A 294 -23.52 -7.76 -4.61
N VAL A 295 -22.21 -7.88 -4.81
CA VAL A 295 -21.60 -8.91 -5.67
C VAL A 295 -20.59 -9.71 -4.87
N GLU A 296 -20.44 -10.99 -5.21
CA GLU A 296 -19.41 -11.86 -4.64
C GLU A 296 -18.31 -12.10 -5.67
N ILE A 297 -17.08 -11.72 -5.34
CA ILE A 297 -15.92 -11.90 -6.20
C ILE A 297 -14.94 -12.85 -5.54
N ALA A 298 -14.61 -13.95 -6.23
CA ALA A 298 -13.54 -14.84 -5.79
C ALA A 298 -12.18 -14.20 -6.08
N LEU A 299 -11.38 -13.98 -5.04
CA LEU A 299 -9.97 -13.67 -5.16
C LEU A 299 -9.17 -14.96 -5.04
N VAL A 300 -8.70 -15.47 -6.18
CA VAL A 300 -7.92 -16.70 -6.26
C VAL A 300 -6.43 -16.39 -6.10
N GLY A 301 -5.87 -16.78 -4.97
CA GLY A 301 -4.49 -16.45 -4.61
C GLY A 301 -3.81 -17.52 -3.78
N LYS A 302 -2.51 -17.34 -3.51
CA LYS A 302 -1.73 -18.26 -2.66
C LYS A 302 -1.45 -17.73 -1.25
N TYR A 303 -1.75 -16.45 -0.99
CA TYR A 303 -1.51 -15.81 0.32
C TYR A 303 -2.83 -15.37 1.00
N VAL A 304 -3.92 -16.07 0.73
CA VAL A 304 -5.29 -15.68 1.14
C VAL A 304 -5.55 -15.79 2.64
N SER A 305 -4.75 -16.55 3.38
CA SER A 305 -4.88 -16.65 4.85
C SER A 305 -4.45 -15.36 5.57
N LEU A 306 -3.66 -14.49 4.93
CA LEU A 306 -3.37 -13.15 5.42
C LEU A 306 -3.88 -12.12 4.40
N GLN A 307 -5.00 -11.47 4.69
CA GLN A 307 -5.65 -10.53 3.77
C GLN A 307 -4.76 -9.33 3.40
N ASP A 308 -3.86 -8.92 4.29
CA ASP A 308 -2.92 -7.84 4.03
C ASP A 308 -1.92 -8.17 2.91
N SER A 309 -1.78 -9.43 2.50
CA SER A 309 -1.00 -9.82 1.32
C SER A 309 -1.59 -9.32 -0.01
N TYR A 310 -2.88 -8.96 -0.02
CA TYR A 310 -3.61 -8.41 -1.16
C TYR A 310 -4.35 -7.12 -0.79
N LYS A 311 -3.77 -6.34 0.12
CA LYS A 311 -4.39 -5.16 0.71
C LYS A 311 -4.87 -4.17 -0.34
N SER A 312 -4.03 -3.81 -1.30
CA SER A 312 -4.38 -2.84 -2.34
C SER A 312 -5.51 -3.33 -3.24
N ILE A 313 -5.61 -4.62 -3.52
CA ILE A 313 -6.73 -5.20 -4.28
C ILE A 313 -8.04 -5.07 -3.49
N ALA A 314 -8.02 -5.44 -2.19
CA ALA A 314 -9.18 -5.31 -1.31
C ALA A 314 -9.65 -3.84 -1.22
N GLU A 315 -8.72 -2.91 -1.04
CA GLU A 315 -9.02 -1.48 -1.00
C GLU A 315 -9.55 -0.95 -2.36
N ALA A 316 -8.99 -1.42 -3.48
CA ALA A 316 -9.50 -1.06 -4.82
C ALA A 316 -10.94 -1.53 -5.03
N PHE A 317 -11.33 -2.69 -4.50
CA PHE A 317 -12.73 -3.13 -4.50
C PHE A 317 -13.61 -2.24 -3.64
N ILE A 318 -13.14 -1.79 -2.48
CA ILE A 318 -13.88 -0.85 -1.62
C ILE A 318 -14.09 0.48 -2.35
N HIS A 319 -13.05 1.04 -2.96
CA HIS A 319 -13.14 2.32 -3.67
C HIS A 319 -14.11 2.24 -4.86
N ALA A 320 -13.90 1.26 -5.74
CA ALA A 320 -14.73 1.09 -6.94
C ALA A 320 -16.17 0.67 -6.59
N GLY A 321 -16.33 -0.24 -5.64
CA GLY A 321 -17.64 -0.68 -5.16
C GLY A 321 -18.44 0.47 -4.55
N SER A 322 -17.81 1.28 -3.70
CA SER A 322 -18.45 2.45 -3.09
C SER A 322 -18.90 3.47 -4.14
N ASP A 323 -18.06 3.76 -5.14
CA ASP A 323 -18.43 4.69 -6.21
C ASP A 323 -19.67 4.21 -6.97
N MET A 324 -19.79 2.89 -7.16
CA MET A 324 -20.91 2.23 -7.83
C MET A 324 -22.08 1.87 -6.89
N GLU A 325 -22.04 2.27 -5.61
CA GLU A 325 -23.02 1.90 -4.58
C GLU A 325 -23.24 0.37 -4.50
N THR A 326 -22.16 -0.41 -4.66
CA THR A 326 -22.13 -1.86 -4.69
C THR A 326 -21.20 -2.39 -3.60
N GLU A 327 -21.70 -3.22 -2.71
CA GLU A 327 -20.86 -3.98 -1.79
C GLU A 327 -20.15 -5.11 -2.56
N VAL A 328 -18.83 -5.18 -2.46
CA VAL A 328 -18.04 -6.28 -3.00
C VAL A 328 -17.65 -7.21 -1.85
N LYS A 329 -18.27 -8.38 -1.81
CA LYS A 329 -17.87 -9.45 -0.90
C LYS A 329 -16.76 -10.26 -1.54
N VAL A 330 -15.58 -10.22 -0.90
CA VAL A 330 -14.43 -10.97 -1.39
C VAL A 330 -14.44 -12.38 -0.80
N LYS A 331 -14.61 -13.38 -1.67
CA LYS A 331 -14.42 -14.79 -1.34
C LYS A 331 -12.94 -15.12 -1.52
N TRP A 332 -12.24 -15.29 -0.42
CA TRP A 332 -10.81 -15.64 -0.42
C TRP A 332 -10.64 -17.12 -0.74
N VAL A 333 -10.07 -17.45 -1.90
CA VAL A 333 -9.92 -18.82 -2.38
C VAL A 333 -8.44 -19.17 -2.50
N TYR A 334 -7.98 -20.13 -1.71
CA TYR A 334 -6.63 -20.65 -1.85
C TYR A 334 -6.51 -21.47 -3.14
N SER A 335 -5.58 -21.10 -4.00
CA SER A 335 -5.45 -21.75 -5.30
C SER A 335 -5.09 -23.24 -5.22
N GLY A 336 -4.40 -23.68 -4.15
CA GLY A 336 -4.15 -25.10 -3.89
C GLY A 336 -5.39 -25.91 -3.58
N ASP A 337 -6.43 -25.31 -2.99
CA ASP A 337 -7.69 -26.03 -2.73
C ASP A 337 -8.44 -26.30 -4.04
N ILE A 338 -8.28 -25.42 -5.05
CA ILE A 338 -8.86 -25.65 -6.39
C ILE A 338 -8.25 -26.90 -7.05
N GLU A 339 -6.96 -27.16 -6.82
CA GLU A 339 -6.28 -28.37 -7.36
C GLU A 339 -6.86 -29.64 -6.76
N ILE A 340 -7.34 -29.59 -5.51
CA ILE A 340 -7.87 -30.74 -4.77
C ILE A 340 -9.37 -30.93 -5.00
N GLU A 341 -10.15 -29.85 -4.86
CA GLU A 341 -11.62 -29.89 -4.85
C GLU A 341 -12.25 -29.59 -6.22
N GLY A 342 -11.48 -28.92 -7.10
CA GLY A 342 -11.90 -28.49 -8.42
C GLY A 342 -12.52 -27.09 -8.44
N ALA A 343 -12.28 -26.37 -9.55
CA ALA A 343 -12.74 -25.00 -9.73
C ALA A 343 -14.27 -24.86 -9.65
N LYS A 344 -15.02 -25.81 -10.20
CA LYS A 344 -16.49 -25.78 -10.18
C LYS A 344 -17.06 -25.75 -8.76
N GLU A 345 -16.51 -26.53 -7.84
CA GLU A 345 -17.05 -26.59 -6.47
C GLU A 345 -16.80 -25.28 -5.72
N LEU A 346 -15.62 -24.70 -5.87
CA LEU A 346 -15.23 -23.52 -5.12
C LEU A 346 -15.72 -22.20 -5.76
N LEU A 347 -16.03 -22.20 -7.07
CA LEU A 347 -16.31 -20.96 -7.83
C LEU A 347 -17.71 -20.88 -8.43
N LYS A 348 -18.61 -21.86 -8.18
CA LYS A 348 -19.93 -21.98 -8.83
C LYS A 348 -20.89 -20.81 -8.57
N ASP A 349 -20.76 -20.15 -7.41
CA ASP A 349 -21.75 -19.15 -6.97
C ASP A 349 -21.20 -17.72 -6.98
N VAL A 350 -20.04 -17.47 -7.63
CA VAL A 350 -19.43 -16.15 -7.65
C VAL A 350 -19.82 -15.35 -8.88
N ASP A 351 -19.96 -14.05 -8.71
CA ASP A 351 -20.31 -13.10 -9.78
C ASP A 351 -19.10 -12.67 -10.64
N GLY A 352 -17.88 -12.90 -10.14
CA GLY A 352 -16.63 -12.60 -10.83
C GLY A 352 -15.44 -13.30 -10.18
N ILE A 353 -14.37 -13.45 -10.94
CA ILE A 353 -13.13 -14.08 -10.48
C ILE A 353 -11.97 -13.11 -10.71
N LEU A 354 -11.15 -12.86 -9.68
CA LEU A 354 -9.88 -12.17 -9.79
C LEU A 354 -8.75 -13.17 -9.53
N ILE A 355 -7.84 -13.34 -10.51
CA ILE A 355 -6.61 -14.10 -10.31
C ILE A 355 -5.53 -13.14 -9.83
N ALA A 356 -5.15 -13.33 -8.56
CA ALA A 356 -4.24 -12.43 -7.87
C ALA A 356 -2.79 -12.59 -8.30
N PRO A 357 -1.96 -11.51 -8.18
CA PRO A 357 -0.53 -11.55 -8.42
C PRO A 357 0.20 -12.51 -7.47
N GLY A 358 1.49 -12.75 -7.73
CA GLY A 358 2.38 -13.57 -6.90
C GLY A 358 3.57 -14.08 -7.68
N PHE A 359 4.44 -14.86 -7.01
CA PHE A 359 5.65 -15.45 -7.57
C PHE A 359 5.77 -16.93 -7.22
N GLY A 360 6.55 -17.68 -8.03
CA GLY A 360 6.83 -19.12 -7.82
C GLY A 360 5.65 -20.03 -8.15
N ASP A 361 5.90 -21.32 -8.13
CA ASP A 361 5.11 -22.41 -8.72
C ASP A 361 3.94 -22.92 -7.89
N ARG A 362 3.90 -22.65 -6.59
CA ARG A 362 2.86 -23.15 -5.68
C ARG A 362 1.45 -22.65 -6.07
N GLY A 363 0.50 -23.55 -6.26
CA GLY A 363 -0.91 -23.25 -6.55
C GLY A 363 -1.17 -22.70 -7.96
N ILE A 364 -0.25 -22.91 -8.89
CA ILE A 364 -0.37 -22.43 -10.27
C ILE A 364 -1.44 -23.20 -11.05
N GLU A 365 -1.49 -24.53 -10.92
CA GLU A 365 -2.46 -25.33 -11.64
C GLU A 365 -3.90 -25.01 -11.18
N GLY A 366 -4.12 -24.71 -9.89
CA GLY A 366 -5.42 -24.24 -9.41
C GLY A 366 -5.82 -22.89 -10.00
N LYS A 367 -4.89 -21.96 -10.17
CA LYS A 367 -5.16 -20.69 -10.87
C LYS A 367 -5.50 -20.92 -12.35
N ILE A 368 -4.80 -21.85 -13.04
CA ILE A 368 -5.09 -22.22 -14.43
C ILE A 368 -6.51 -22.82 -14.54
N GLN A 369 -6.89 -23.72 -13.61
CA GLN A 369 -8.24 -24.26 -13.56
C GLN A 369 -9.30 -23.17 -13.31
N ALA A 370 -9.02 -22.19 -12.46
CA ALA A 370 -9.93 -21.05 -12.22
C ALA A 370 -10.10 -20.18 -13.49
N ALA A 371 -9.01 -19.91 -14.22
CA ALA A 371 -9.07 -19.17 -15.48
C ALA A 371 -9.88 -19.92 -16.55
N ARG A 372 -9.66 -21.23 -16.67
CA ARG A 372 -10.44 -22.10 -17.55
C ARG A 372 -11.92 -22.08 -17.21
N TYR A 373 -12.24 -22.25 -15.93
CA TYR A 373 -13.62 -22.23 -15.44
C TYR A 373 -14.32 -20.91 -15.77
N ALA A 374 -13.65 -19.77 -15.54
CA ALA A 374 -14.17 -18.46 -15.88
C ALA A 374 -14.43 -18.31 -17.39
N ARG A 375 -13.48 -18.73 -18.24
CA ARG A 375 -13.57 -18.65 -19.70
C ARG A 375 -14.74 -19.49 -20.24
N GLU A 376 -14.84 -20.75 -19.82
CA GLU A 376 -15.85 -21.69 -20.31
C GLU A 376 -17.26 -21.34 -19.84
N ASN A 377 -17.41 -20.79 -18.63
CA ASN A 377 -18.70 -20.42 -18.05
C ASN A 377 -19.07 -18.94 -18.21
N LYS A 378 -18.27 -18.16 -18.96
CA LYS A 378 -18.52 -16.73 -19.21
C LYS A 378 -18.59 -15.87 -17.93
N ILE A 379 -17.89 -16.28 -16.87
CA ILE A 379 -17.81 -15.53 -15.62
C ILE A 379 -16.77 -14.40 -15.78
N PRO A 380 -17.11 -13.14 -15.45
CA PRO A 380 -16.15 -12.04 -15.50
C PRO A 380 -14.83 -12.38 -14.81
N LEU A 381 -13.71 -12.19 -15.53
CA LEU A 381 -12.36 -12.49 -15.05
C LEU A 381 -11.44 -11.28 -15.18
N LEU A 382 -10.74 -10.97 -14.10
CA LEU A 382 -9.61 -10.02 -14.08
C LEU A 382 -8.34 -10.75 -13.63
N GLY A 383 -7.31 -10.79 -14.48
CA GLY A 383 -5.99 -11.32 -14.14
C GLY A 383 -4.97 -10.20 -13.96
N ILE A 384 -4.36 -10.10 -12.77
CA ILE A 384 -3.36 -9.07 -12.46
C ILE A 384 -1.97 -9.70 -12.40
N CYS A 385 -1.01 -9.16 -13.16
CA CYS A 385 0.40 -9.56 -13.20
C CYS A 385 0.53 -11.08 -13.48
N LEU A 386 0.87 -11.90 -12.50
CA LEU A 386 0.83 -13.36 -12.61
C LEU A 386 -0.55 -13.86 -13.11
N GLY A 387 -1.63 -13.18 -12.75
CA GLY A 387 -2.97 -13.54 -13.22
C GLY A 387 -3.10 -13.46 -14.75
N MET A 388 -2.55 -12.44 -15.40
CA MET A 388 -2.49 -12.37 -16.87
C MET A 388 -1.63 -13.52 -17.45
N GLN A 389 -0.50 -13.83 -16.82
CA GLN A 389 0.37 -14.93 -17.26
C GLN A 389 -0.34 -16.29 -17.15
N ILE A 390 -1.11 -16.50 -16.09
CA ILE A 390 -1.95 -17.70 -15.91
C ILE A 390 -3.01 -17.82 -17.01
N MET A 391 -3.69 -16.71 -17.34
CA MET A 391 -4.65 -16.67 -18.44
C MET A 391 -4.01 -17.05 -19.78
N THR A 392 -2.76 -16.60 -19.99
CA THR A 392 -1.96 -16.94 -21.17
C THR A 392 -1.66 -18.44 -21.23
N ILE A 393 -1.16 -19.02 -20.14
CA ILE A 393 -0.83 -20.45 -20.05
C ILE A 393 -2.10 -21.31 -20.25
N GLU A 394 -3.20 -20.94 -19.58
CA GLU A 394 -4.49 -21.61 -19.74
C GLU A 394 -4.94 -21.65 -21.17
N PHE A 395 -4.93 -20.49 -21.83
CA PHE A 395 -5.40 -20.38 -23.22
C PHE A 395 -4.50 -21.16 -24.18
N ALA A 396 -3.18 -21.09 -23.97
CA ALA A 396 -2.23 -21.87 -24.77
C ALA A 396 -2.48 -23.37 -24.65
N ARG A 397 -2.68 -23.89 -23.45
CA ARG A 397 -2.89 -25.33 -23.21
C ARG A 397 -4.23 -25.83 -23.76
N ASN A 398 -5.32 -25.07 -23.59
CA ASN A 398 -6.66 -25.55 -23.83
C ASN A 398 -7.30 -25.04 -25.13
N VAL A 399 -6.77 -23.98 -25.75
CA VAL A 399 -7.32 -23.40 -26.98
C VAL A 399 -6.34 -23.48 -28.15
N LEU A 400 -5.02 -23.25 -27.89
CA LEU A 400 -3.97 -23.43 -28.90
C LEU A 400 -3.45 -24.87 -28.97
N GLU A 401 -3.92 -25.76 -28.08
CA GLU A 401 -3.51 -27.18 -28.01
C GLU A 401 -2.02 -27.40 -27.70
N LEU A 402 -1.34 -26.39 -27.15
CA LEU A 402 0.04 -26.45 -26.68
C LEU A 402 0.07 -27.04 -25.26
N SER A 403 -0.15 -28.33 -25.13
CA SER A 403 -0.38 -29.01 -23.84
C SER A 403 0.72 -28.85 -22.81
N LYS A 404 1.94 -28.51 -23.23
CA LYS A 404 3.12 -28.28 -22.38
C LYS A 404 3.45 -26.80 -22.20
N ALA A 405 2.61 -25.88 -22.71
CA ALA A 405 2.84 -24.45 -22.56
C ALA A 405 2.96 -24.06 -21.09
N ASN A 406 3.98 -23.26 -20.78
CA ASN A 406 4.27 -22.85 -19.41
C ASN A 406 4.99 -21.49 -19.36
N SER A 407 5.22 -21.01 -18.14
CA SER A 407 6.15 -19.93 -17.86
C SER A 407 7.54 -20.49 -17.59
N MET A 408 8.58 -19.82 -18.10
CA MET A 408 9.96 -20.11 -17.73
C MET A 408 10.28 -19.88 -16.24
N GLU A 409 9.37 -19.23 -15.49
CA GLU A 409 9.46 -19.12 -14.03
C GLU A 409 9.23 -20.46 -13.35
N PHE A 410 8.32 -21.30 -13.88
CA PHE A 410 7.90 -22.57 -13.28
C PHE A 410 8.60 -23.76 -13.90
N ASP A 411 8.87 -23.70 -15.22
CA ASP A 411 9.58 -24.73 -15.96
C ASP A 411 10.51 -24.09 -17.02
N THR A 412 11.79 -24.02 -16.69
CA THR A 412 12.82 -23.48 -17.59
C THR A 412 13.06 -24.33 -18.85
N SER A 413 12.56 -25.58 -18.85
CA SER A 413 12.71 -26.56 -19.93
C SER A 413 11.48 -26.72 -20.81
N THR A 414 10.42 -25.94 -20.55
CA THR A 414 9.17 -26.02 -21.33
C THR A 414 9.44 -25.85 -22.83
N PRO A 415 8.87 -26.73 -23.70
CA PRO A 415 9.01 -26.56 -25.14
C PRO A 415 8.22 -25.37 -25.70
N ASP A 416 7.19 -24.92 -24.97
CA ASP A 416 6.29 -23.83 -25.35
C ASP A 416 6.32 -22.72 -24.29
N PRO A 417 7.39 -21.91 -24.21
CA PRO A 417 7.54 -20.85 -23.21
C PRO A 417 6.67 -19.62 -23.58
N VAL A 418 5.36 -19.73 -23.40
CA VAL A 418 4.40 -18.63 -23.69
C VAL A 418 4.56 -17.43 -22.76
N ILE A 419 5.21 -17.64 -21.63
CA ILE A 419 5.71 -16.61 -20.71
C ILE A 419 7.22 -16.80 -20.57
N SER A 420 7.98 -15.77 -20.92
CA SER A 420 9.44 -15.80 -20.98
C SER A 420 10.08 -14.78 -20.06
N LEU A 421 11.36 -14.99 -19.73
CA LEU A 421 12.16 -14.04 -18.99
C LEU A 421 12.48 -12.83 -19.87
N MET A 422 12.31 -11.62 -19.35
CA MET A 422 12.71 -10.39 -20.04
C MET A 422 14.21 -10.41 -20.38
N GLU A 423 14.60 -9.92 -21.55
CA GLU A 423 16.01 -9.88 -21.99
C GLU A 423 16.93 -9.21 -20.97
N GLU A 424 16.46 -8.11 -20.37
CA GLU A 424 17.19 -7.33 -19.35
C GLU A 424 17.39 -8.11 -18.04
N GLN A 425 16.61 -9.16 -17.81
CA GLN A 425 16.64 -9.98 -16.59
C GLN A 425 17.59 -11.19 -16.70
N LYS A 426 18.11 -11.52 -17.89
CA LYS A 426 18.92 -12.73 -18.12
C LYS A 426 20.24 -12.75 -17.35
N ASN A 427 20.81 -11.60 -17.04
CA ASN A 427 22.09 -11.47 -16.34
C ASN A 427 21.99 -10.96 -14.88
N VAL A 428 20.77 -10.94 -14.33
CA VAL A 428 20.54 -10.43 -12.97
C VAL A 428 20.88 -11.48 -11.93
N VAL A 429 21.89 -11.22 -11.09
CA VAL A 429 22.32 -12.07 -9.98
C VAL A 429 21.55 -11.72 -8.70
N ASP A 430 21.46 -10.45 -8.36
CA ASP A 430 20.75 -9.95 -7.20
C ASP A 430 19.23 -9.84 -7.49
N LYS A 431 18.41 -10.51 -6.68
CA LYS A 431 16.96 -10.56 -6.94
C LYS A 431 16.18 -9.36 -6.40
N GLY A 432 16.67 -8.67 -5.35
CA GLY A 432 16.00 -7.51 -4.76
C GLY A 432 16.13 -6.27 -5.63
N GLY A 433 15.02 -5.54 -5.84
CA GLY A 433 15.01 -4.25 -6.55
C GLY A 433 15.40 -4.29 -8.04
N THR A 434 15.42 -5.47 -8.66
CA THR A 434 15.91 -5.65 -10.05
C THR A 434 14.81 -6.08 -11.03
N MET A 435 13.58 -6.20 -10.60
CA MET A 435 12.43 -6.43 -11.47
C MET A 435 12.12 -5.19 -12.32
N ARG A 436 11.23 -5.33 -13.30
CA ARG A 436 10.58 -4.19 -13.93
C ARG A 436 9.63 -3.57 -12.91
N LEU A 437 10.02 -2.42 -12.37
CA LEU A 437 9.38 -1.75 -11.24
C LEU A 437 8.89 -0.36 -11.61
N GLY A 438 7.81 0.09 -10.92
CA GLY A 438 7.29 1.44 -11.05
C GLY A 438 6.41 1.66 -12.26
N ALA A 439 6.15 2.94 -12.55
CA ALA A 439 5.19 3.34 -13.57
C ALA A 439 5.80 3.28 -14.98
N TRP A 440 5.13 2.56 -15.87
CA TRP A 440 5.48 2.44 -17.28
C TRP A 440 4.30 2.83 -18.16
N LYS A 441 4.59 3.38 -19.33
CA LYS A 441 3.57 3.72 -20.32
C LYS A 441 3.07 2.46 -21.02
N CYS A 442 1.74 2.42 -21.26
CA CYS A 442 1.11 1.41 -22.09
C CYS A 442 0.22 2.10 -23.13
N SER A 443 0.46 1.83 -24.40
CA SER A 443 -0.37 2.27 -25.52
C SER A 443 -1.48 1.26 -25.77
N LEU A 444 -2.74 1.71 -25.73
CA LEU A 444 -3.93 0.88 -25.89
C LEU A 444 -4.42 0.86 -27.33
N LYS A 445 -4.78 -0.31 -27.84
CA LYS A 445 -5.33 -0.51 -29.18
C LYS A 445 -6.69 0.17 -29.29
N ALA A 446 -6.88 0.99 -30.32
CA ALA A 446 -8.15 1.67 -30.54
C ALA A 446 -9.29 0.65 -30.72
N GLY A 447 -10.42 0.89 -30.07
CA GLY A 447 -11.59 -0.01 -30.06
C GLY A 447 -11.46 -1.24 -29.15
N SER A 448 -10.42 -1.33 -28.32
CA SER A 448 -10.33 -2.32 -27.25
C SER A 448 -11.23 -1.92 -26.07
N LYS A 449 -11.70 -2.90 -25.28
CA LYS A 449 -12.45 -2.64 -24.04
C LYS A 449 -11.64 -1.79 -23.06
N LEU A 450 -10.33 -2.05 -22.96
CA LEU A 450 -9.45 -1.26 -22.09
C LEU A 450 -9.36 0.20 -22.53
N ALA A 451 -9.24 0.49 -23.84
CA ALA A 451 -9.24 1.86 -24.34
C ALA A 451 -10.54 2.60 -23.99
N GLU A 452 -11.68 1.90 -24.04
CA GLU A 452 -12.98 2.44 -23.61
C GLU A 452 -13.04 2.65 -22.10
N ILE A 453 -12.58 1.67 -21.29
CA ILE A 453 -12.57 1.71 -19.84
C ILE A 453 -11.74 2.89 -19.31
N TYR A 454 -10.54 3.07 -19.86
CA TYR A 454 -9.66 4.17 -19.44
C TYR A 454 -10.02 5.51 -20.09
N GLY A 455 -10.75 5.51 -21.19
CA GLY A 455 -11.02 6.71 -21.96
C GLY A 455 -9.77 7.40 -22.53
N ALA A 456 -8.69 6.64 -22.74
CA ALA A 456 -7.37 7.15 -23.12
C ALA A 456 -6.68 6.20 -24.10
N LYS A 457 -5.80 6.77 -24.95
CA LYS A 457 -4.96 5.99 -25.89
C LYS A 457 -3.67 5.50 -25.27
N THR A 458 -3.20 6.17 -24.24
CA THR A 458 -1.97 5.83 -23.50
C THR A 458 -2.24 6.01 -22.02
N ILE A 459 -1.85 5.02 -21.25
CA ILE A 459 -1.95 5.00 -19.80
C ILE A 459 -0.56 4.83 -19.20
N SER A 460 -0.45 5.05 -17.91
CA SER A 460 0.77 4.77 -17.15
C SER A 460 0.37 4.00 -15.92
N GLU A 461 0.93 2.80 -15.74
CA GLU A 461 0.60 1.90 -14.64
C GLU A 461 1.85 1.32 -13.99
N ARG A 462 1.77 0.90 -12.71
CA ARG A 462 2.91 0.38 -11.96
C ARG A 462 3.09 -1.11 -12.20
N HIS A 463 4.34 -1.51 -12.34
CA HIS A 463 4.76 -2.88 -12.62
C HIS A 463 5.59 -3.45 -11.46
N ARG A 464 5.56 -4.79 -11.33
CA ARG A 464 6.40 -5.56 -10.43
C ARG A 464 6.53 -6.99 -10.96
N HIS A 465 7.36 -7.22 -11.99
CA HIS A 465 7.54 -8.56 -12.59
C HIS A 465 8.89 -8.73 -13.29
N ARG A 466 9.29 -10.00 -13.52
CA ARG A 466 10.48 -10.41 -14.30
C ARG A 466 10.12 -11.10 -15.60
N TYR A 467 8.99 -11.79 -15.61
CA TYR A 467 8.52 -12.60 -16.72
C TYR A 467 7.35 -11.89 -17.39
N GLU A 468 7.20 -12.16 -18.68
CA GLU A 468 6.20 -11.49 -19.49
C GLU A 468 5.72 -12.36 -20.64
N PHE A 469 4.66 -11.94 -21.33
CA PHE A 469 4.13 -12.58 -22.50
C PHE A 469 5.19 -12.70 -23.59
N ASN A 470 5.39 -13.92 -24.13
CA ASN A 470 6.32 -14.14 -25.22
C ASN A 470 5.69 -13.73 -26.56
N SER A 471 6.22 -12.67 -27.15
CA SER A 471 5.69 -12.07 -28.38
C SER A 471 5.73 -12.98 -29.61
N ASP A 472 6.51 -14.05 -29.59
CA ASP A 472 6.57 -15.04 -30.69
C ASP A 472 5.22 -15.73 -30.91
N TYR A 473 4.42 -15.90 -29.84
CA TYR A 473 3.10 -16.52 -29.87
C TYR A 473 1.95 -15.54 -30.17
N LYS A 474 2.22 -14.23 -30.26
CA LYS A 474 1.21 -13.18 -30.37
C LYS A 474 0.15 -13.45 -31.43
N LYS A 475 0.57 -13.86 -32.62
CA LYS A 475 -0.33 -14.12 -33.74
C LYS A 475 -1.27 -15.30 -33.44
N ASP A 476 -0.75 -16.37 -32.87
CA ASP A 476 -1.54 -17.56 -32.56
C ASP A 476 -2.66 -17.26 -31.56
N PHE A 477 -2.36 -16.41 -30.55
CA PHE A 477 -3.34 -15.94 -29.58
C PHE A 477 -4.40 -15.04 -30.24
N GLU A 478 -4.00 -14.08 -31.08
CA GLU A 478 -4.91 -13.18 -31.80
C GLU A 478 -5.87 -13.96 -32.70
N ASP A 479 -5.37 -14.93 -33.47
CA ASP A 479 -6.15 -15.74 -34.41
C ASP A 479 -7.21 -16.60 -33.69
N LYS A 480 -6.99 -16.96 -32.42
CA LYS A 480 -7.91 -17.76 -31.59
C LYS A 480 -8.76 -16.93 -30.63
N GLY A 481 -8.61 -15.60 -30.61
CA GLY A 481 -9.53 -14.68 -29.94
C GLY A 481 -9.11 -14.16 -28.57
N LEU A 482 -7.92 -14.51 -28.06
CA LEU A 482 -7.29 -13.81 -26.92
C LEU A 482 -6.29 -12.77 -27.49
N VAL A 483 -6.70 -11.51 -27.48
CA VAL A 483 -6.05 -10.45 -28.25
C VAL A 483 -5.19 -9.56 -27.35
N PRO A 484 -3.90 -9.40 -27.63
CA PRO A 484 -3.09 -8.33 -27.06
C PRO A 484 -3.63 -6.95 -27.45
N THR A 485 -3.93 -6.13 -26.46
CA THR A 485 -4.59 -4.82 -26.66
C THR A 485 -3.85 -3.65 -26.05
N GLY A 486 -2.81 -3.90 -25.26
CA GLY A 486 -1.93 -2.88 -24.71
C GLY A 486 -0.47 -3.25 -24.88
N PHE A 487 0.35 -2.27 -25.21
CA PHE A 487 1.77 -2.46 -25.49
C PHE A 487 2.61 -1.35 -24.88
N ASN A 488 3.77 -1.68 -24.37
CA ASN A 488 4.75 -0.67 -24.01
C ASN A 488 5.24 0.02 -25.29
N PRO A 489 5.20 1.36 -25.39
CA PRO A 489 5.55 2.06 -26.63
C PRO A 489 7.05 2.04 -26.99
N GLU A 490 7.92 1.68 -26.04
CA GLU A 490 9.38 1.68 -26.22
C GLU A 490 9.93 0.28 -26.49
N THR A 491 9.36 -0.73 -25.80
CA THR A 491 9.84 -2.13 -25.85
C THR A 491 8.92 -3.07 -26.63
N GLU A 492 7.73 -2.60 -27.01
CA GLU A 492 6.66 -3.37 -27.67
C GLU A 492 6.14 -4.59 -26.85
N LEU A 493 6.50 -4.67 -25.56
CA LEU A 493 6.04 -5.71 -24.66
C LEU A 493 4.52 -5.69 -24.52
N VAL A 494 3.92 -6.88 -24.47
CA VAL A 494 2.47 -7.04 -24.29
C VAL A 494 2.12 -6.78 -22.83
N GLU A 495 1.32 -5.73 -22.59
CA GLU A 495 0.90 -5.30 -21.27
C GLU A 495 -0.51 -5.75 -20.89
N THR A 496 -1.35 -6.03 -21.91
CA THR A 496 -2.75 -6.40 -21.68
C THR A 496 -3.27 -7.40 -22.69
N LEU A 497 -4.17 -8.27 -22.24
CA LEU A 497 -4.88 -9.27 -23.05
C LEU A 497 -6.39 -9.12 -22.83
N GLU A 498 -7.17 -9.27 -23.92
CA GLU A 498 -8.63 -9.25 -23.90
C GLU A 498 -9.22 -10.38 -24.74
N MET A 499 -10.29 -11.01 -24.25
CA MET A 499 -11.09 -11.92 -25.07
C MET A 499 -12.35 -11.22 -25.59
N LYS A 500 -12.53 -11.16 -26.93
CA LYS A 500 -13.62 -10.41 -27.58
C LYS A 500 -15.01 -10.96 -27.24
N ASP A 501 -15.17 -12.28 -27.29
CA ASP A 501 -16.48 -12.96 -27.16
C ASP A 501 -16.81 -13.33 -25.70
N HIS A 502 -16.20 -12.62 -24.75
CA HIS A 502 -16.44 -12.80 -23.33
C HIS A 502 -16.97 -11.51 -22.71
N PRO A 503 -17.94 -11.56 -21.76
CA PRO A 503 -18.47 -10.38 -21.10
C PRO A 503 -17.37 -9.49 -20.50
N PHE A 504 -16.42 -10.10 -19.78
CA PHE A 504 -15.24 -9.45 -19.25
C PHE A 504 -14.15 -10.51 -18.99
N TYR A 505 -13.12 -10.55 -19.82
CA TYR A 505 -11.96 -11.45 -19.65
C TYR A 505 -10.73 -10.65 -19.99
N ILE A 506 -10.15 -10.03 -18.99
CA ILE A 506 -9.05 -9.05 -19.14
C ILE A 506 -7.89 -9.45 -18.25
N GLY A 507 -6.71 -9.56 -18.85
CA GLY A 507 -5.44 -9.71 -18.15
C GLY A 507 -4.59 -8.46 -18.30
N VAL A 508 -3.96 -8.01 -17.21
CA VAL A 508 -3.02 -6.88 -17.21
C VAL A 508 -1.72 -7.28 -16.52
N GLN A 509 -0.58 -6.94 -17.13
CA GLN A 509 0.74 -7.25 -16.58
C GLN A 509 1.12 -6.31 -15.43
N TYR A 510 0.56 -5.12 -15.43
CA TYR A 510 0.71 -4.11 -14.39
C TYR A 510 -0.25 -4.34 -13.21
N HIS A 511 -0.10 -3.51 -12.17
CA HIS A 511 -0.86 -3.55 -10.92
C HIS A 511 -1.79 -2.33 -10.80
N PRO A 512 -3.03 -2.40 -11.33
CA PRO A 512 -3.98 -1.28 -11.30
C PRO A 512 -4.43 -0.92 -9.87
N GLU A 513 -4.35 -1.88 -8.94
CA GLU A 513 -4.71 -1.69 -7.54
C GLU A 513 -3.90 -0.60 -6.85
N TYR A 514 -2.64 -0.38 -7.24
CA TYR A 514 -1.78 0.63 -6.62
C TYR A 514 -2.20 2.07 -6.94
N LYS A 515 -3.02 2.28 -7.97
CA LYS A 515 -3.50 3.62 -8.35
C LYS A 515 -4.94 3.91 -7.92
N SER A 516 -5.59 2.99 -7.23
CA SER A 516 -6.94 3.20 -6.74
C SER A 516 -6.94 3.99 -5.44
N THR A 517 -7.64 5.12 -5.40
CA THR A 517 -7.79 5.94 -4.20
C THR A 517 -9.27 6.20 -3.89
N VAL A 518 -9.56 6.77 -2.72
CA VAL A 518 -10.92 7.20 -2.36
C VAL A 518 -11.45 8.24 -3.33
N ALA A 519 -10.61 9.21 -3.73
CA ALA A 519 -10.98 10.27 -4.65
C ALA A 519 -11.04 9.82 -6.11
N THR A 520 -10.20 8.84 -6.47
CA THR A 520 -10.05 8.36 -7.85
C THR A 520 -10.06 6.82 -7.89
N PRO A 521 -11.25 6.20 -7.74
CA PRO A 521 -11.40 4.75 -7.87
C PRO A 521 -10.97 4.28 -9.25
N HIS A 522 -10.16 3.23 -9.30
CA HIS A 522 -9.53 2.79 -10.55
C HIS A 522 -10.56 2.30 -11.58
N PRO A 523 -10.53 2.77 -12.84
CA PRO A 523 -11.56 2.48 -13.86
C PRO A 523 -11.68 0.99 -14.20
N LEU A 524 -10.58 0.24 -14.18
CA LEU A 524 -10.60 -1.20 -14.46
C LEU A 524 -11.37 -1.99 -13.39
N PHE A 525 -11.21 -1.65 -12.11
CA PHE A 525 -11.99 -2.25 -11.03
C PHE A 525 -13.47 -1.90 -11.12
N LYS A 526 -13.81 -0.65 -11.49
CA LYS A 526 -15.20 -0.24 -11.74
C LYS A 526 -15.82 -1.05 -12.88
N ALA A 527 -15.11 -1.21 -13.99
CA ALA A 527 -15.59 -1.98 -15.13
C ALA A 527 -15.77 -3.47 -14.78
N PHE A 528 -14.85 -4.05 -14.01
CA PHE A 528 -14.93 -5.43 -13.55
C PHE A 528 -16.17 -5.66 -12.65
N ILE A 529 -16.39 -4.79 -11.65
CA ILE A 529 -17.58 -4.84 -10.80
C ILE A 529 -18.86 -4.65 -11.63
N SER A 530 -18.85 -3.73 -12.62
CA SER A 530 -19.99 -3.53 -13.52
C SER A 530 -20.34 -4.81 -14.32
N ALA A 531 -19.31 -5.54 -14.76
CA ALA A 531 -19.51 -6.80 -15.46
C ALA A 531 -20.08 -7.88 -14.52
N ALA A 532 -19.58 -7.98 -13.29
CA ALA A 532 -20.09 -8.90 -12.26
C ALA A 532 -21.57 -8.62 -11.92
N VAL A 533 -21.97 -7.34 -11.82
CA VAL A 533 -23.37 -6.95 -11.59
C VAL A 533 -24.29 -7.34 -12.75
N LYS A 534 -23.82 -7.25 -13.99
CA LYS A 534 -24.64 -7.59 -15.20
C LYS A 534 -24.78 -9.07 -15.43
N GLY A 535 -23.88 -9.89 -14.90
CA GLY A 535 -23.92 -11.34 -14.98
C GLY A 535 -24.96 -12.00 -14.05
N LYS A 536 -25.49 -11.23 -13.09
CA LYS A 536 -26.62 -11.56 -12.24
C LYS A 536 -27.93 -11.36 -12.97
#